data_73356522116e720d7237c91a18c6d028
#
_entry.id   73356522116e720d7237c91a18c6d028
#
_cell.length_a   1.000
_cell.length_b   1.000
_cell.length_c   1.000
_cell.angle_alpha   90.00
_cell.angle_beta   90.00
_cell.angle_gamma   90.00
#
_symmetry.space_group_name_H-M   'P 1'
#
loop_
_entity.id
_entity.type
_entity.pdbx_description
1 polymer ?
#
loop_
_entity_poly.entity_id
_entity_poly.type
_entity_poly.pdbx_seq_one_letter_code
_entity_poly.pdbx_strand_id
1 'polypeptide(L)'
;MKTVRKAVIPAAGLGTRVLPASKAMPKEMLPIVDKPAIQFIVEEAVRAGITDILIITNRGKSIMEDHFDRAPELEERLLASGKKEVYDEVVNLAHLANITYIRQKETRGLGHAISCAKAFVGDEPFAVLYGDDVILGEDPACGQLIRAYNETGKGVVGVKEVSEEAIQRYSSLKVEPLHDNWFTCTLSLIHISEPTRRTPI
;
A
#
# COMPACT_ATOMS: atom_id res chain seq x y z
N MET A 1 -23.77 -7.42 3.44
CA MET A 1 -22.51 -7.28 2.67
C MET A 1 -21.36 -7.68 3.59
N LYS A 2 -20.28 -8.32 3.09
CA LYS A 2 -19.12 -8.64 3.93
C LYS A 2 -18.32 -7.36 4.21
N THR A 3 -17.91 -7.15 5.44
CA THR A 3 -17.08 -5.99 5.84
C THR A 3 -15.65 -6.14 5.31
N VAL A 4 -15.06 -5.06 4.81
CA VAL A 4 -13.65 -5.03 4.39
C VAL A 4 -12.78 -4.93 5.65
N ARG A 5 -12.05 -5.98 5.98
CA ARG A 5 -11.12 -6.06 7.12
C ARG A 5 -9.69 -6.41 6.74
N LYS A 6 -9.50 -6.79 5.47
CA LYS A 6 -8.21 -7.21 4.93
C LYS A 6 -7.65 -6.16 4.00
N ALA A 7 -6.34 -5.95 4.07
CA ALA A 7 -5.61 -5.17 3.10
C ALA A 7 -4.43 -5.96 2.52
N VAL A 8 -4.09 -5.64 1.28
CA VAL A 8 -2.94 -6.18 0.56
C VAL A 8 -2.07 -5.00 0.13
N ILE A 9 -0.80 -5.03 0.53
CA ILE A 9 0.19 -4.00 0.21
C ILE A 9 1.26 -4.60 -0.70
N PRO A 10 1.21 -4.37 -2.02
CA PRO A 10 2.25 -4.80 -2.94
C PRO A 10 3.53 -3.97 -2.74
N ALA A 11 4.57 -4.59 -2.20
CA ALA A 11 5.87 -3.97 -1.91
C ALA A 11 7.05 -4.75 -2.51
N ALA A 12 6.81 -5.60 -3.53
CA ALA A 12 7.84 -6.43 -4.14
C ALA A 12 8.66 -5.74 -5.24
N GLY A 13 8.34 -4.49 -5.60
CA GLY A 13 9.01 -3.74 -6.66
C GLY A 13 10.48 -3.41 -6.36
N LEU A 14 11.31 -3.32 -7.40
CA LEU A 14 12.74 -3.06 -7.27
C LEU A 14 13.10 -1.59 -6.97
N GLY A 15 12.16 -0.67 -7.04
CA GLY A 15 12.37 0.75 -6.71
C GLY A 15 13.28 1.50 -7.68
N THR A 16 13.40 1.06 -8.95
CA THR A 16 14.35 1.63 -9.93
C THR A 16 14.14 3.11 -10.22
N ARG A 17 12.92 3.63 -10.03
CA ARG A 17 12.60 5.06 -10.26
C ARG A 17 13.17 5.99 -9.19
N VAL A 18 13.54 5.46 -8.03
CA VAL A 18 14.08 6.21 -6.87
C VAL A 18 15.54 5.87 -6.59
N LEU A 19 16.25 5.34 -7.56
CA LEU A 19 17.71 5.18 -7.47
C LEU A 19 18.40 6.56 -7.44
N PRO A 20 19.52 6.70 -6.70
CA PRO A 20 20.24 5.66 -5.97
C PRO A 20 19.70 5.35 -4.57
N ALA A 21 18.71 6.08 -4.03
CA ALA A 21 18.22 5.92 -2.65
C ALA A 21 17.72 4.50 -2.36
N SER A 22 17.05 3.86 -3.33
CA SER A 22 16.54 2.49 -3.19
C SER A 22 17.56 1.38 -3.48
N LYS A 23 18.86 1.72 -3.67
CA LYS A 23 19.89 0.71 -3.97
C LYS A 23 20.09 -0.30 -2.84
N ALA A 24 20.12 0.18 -1.61
CA ALA A 24 20.39 -0.63 -0.42
C ALA A 24 19.18 -0.77 0.51
N MET A 25 18.11 -0.01 0.26
CA MET A 25 16.92 0.02 1.08
C MET A 25 15.66 0.00 0.19
N PRO A 26 14.63 -0.77 0.54
CA PRO A 26 13.35 -0.73 -0.16
C PRO A 26 12.80 0.70 -0.22
N LYS A 27 12.21 1.09 -1.36
CA LYS A 27 11.60 2.42 -1.50
C LYS A 27 10.50 2.67 -0.46
N GLU A 28 9.83 1.62 -0.05
CA GLU A 28 8.78 1.62 0.96
C GLU A 28 9.31 1.95 2.37
N MET A 29 10.63 1.78 2.57
CA MET A 29 11.33 2.13 3.82
C MET A 29 12.00 3.49 3.78
N LEU A 30 11.91 4.23 2.67
CA LEU A 30 12.39 5.60 2.62
C LEU A 30 11.60 6.47 3.61
N PRO A 31 12.29 7.26 4.46
CA PRO A 31 11.61 8.05 5.47
C PRO A 31 10.88 9.25 4.88
N ILE A 32 9.71 9.52 5.43
CA ILE A 32 9.00 10.78 5.28
C ILE A 32 9.06 11.46 6.64
N VAL A 33 9.97 12.41 6.78
CA VAL A 33 10.37 13.04 8.04
C VAL A 33 11.01 12.03 8.98
N ASP A 34 10.26 11.38 9.85
CA ASP A 34 10.70 10.48 10.92
C ASP A 34 10.18 9.04 10.81
N LYS A 35 9.25 8.78 9.87
CA LYS A 35 8.63 7.46 9.68
C LYS A 35 8.85 6.93 8.25
N PRO A 36 9.07 5.63 8.05
CA PRO A 36 9.12 5.08 6.70
C PRO A 36 7.74 5.13 6.02
N ALA A 37 7.74 5.29 4.69
CA ALA A 37 6.52 5.41 3.89
C ALA A 37 5.52 4.27 4.17
N ILE A 38 6.00 3.04 4.31
CA ILE A 38 5.16 1.87 4.58
C ILE A 38 4.38 1.99 5.90
N GLN A 39 4.94 2.66 6.91
CA GLN A 39 4.26 2.86 8.20
C GLN A 39 3.04 3.76 8.04
N PHE A 40 3.13 4.86 7.28
CA PHE A 40 1.98 5.72 6.99
C PHE A 40 0.84 4.95 6.33
N ILE A 41 1.16 4.03 5.43
CA ILE A 41 0.18 3.22 4.69
C ILE A 41 -0.48 2.19 5.62
N VAL A 42 0.28 1.55 6.50
CA VAL A 42 -0.27 0.64 7.51
C VAL A 42 -1.15 1.40 8.51
N GLU A 43 -0.69 2.54 9.02
CA GLU A 43 -1.47 3.40 9.92
C GLU A 43 -2.77 3.89 9.25
N GLU A 44 -2.73 4.24 7.96
CA GLU A 44 -3.93 4.61 7.18
C GLU A 44 -4.93 3.45 7.11
N ALA A 45 -4.46 2.25 6.78
CA ALA A 45 -5.29 1.06 6.70
C ALA A 45 -5.96 0.75 8.06
N VAL A 46 -5.19 0.84 9.16
CA VAL A 46 -5.70 0.63 10.53
C VAL A 46 -6.77 1.68 10.89
N ARG A 47 -6.53 2.96 10.59
CA ARG A 47 -7.54 4.02 10.80
C ARG A 47 -8.81 3.81 9.96
N ALA A 48 -8.71 3.12 8.83
CA ALA A 48 -9.84 2.74 8.00
C ALA A 48 -10.60 1.50 8.51
N GLY A 49 -10.16 0.86 9.61
CA GLY A 49 -10.78 -0.31 10.22
C GLY A 49 -10.25 -1.66 9.70
N ILE A 50 -9.13 -1.67 9.00
CA ILE A 50 -8.43 -2.89 8.58
C ILE A 50 -7.76 -3.52 9.81
N THR A 51 -7.90 -4.83 9.97
CA THR A 51 -7.32 -5.62 11.06
C THR A 51 -6.21 -6.55 10.61
N ASP A 52 -6.28 -7.01 9.35
CA ASP A 52 -5.38 -8.02 8.79
C ASP A 52 -4.73 -7.47 7.53
N ILE A 53 -3.40 -7.40 7.52
CA ILE A 53 -2.63 -6.81 6.43
C ILE A 53 -1.67 -7.85 5.88
N LEU A 54 -1.68 -8.04 4.56
CA LEU A 54 -0.68 -8.82 3.84
C LEU A 54 0.27 -7.89 3.09
N ILE A 55 1.54 -7.91 3.45
CA ILE A 55 2.60 -7.22 2.71
C ILE A 55 3.27 -8.21 1.77
N ILE A 56 3.22 -7.92 0.46
CA ILE A 56 3.84 -8.75 -0.57
C ILE A 56 5.23 -8.22 -0.85
N THR A 57 6.24 -8.97 -0.40
CA THR A 57 7.65 -8.61 -0.49
C THR A 57 8.38 -9.38 -1.58
N ASN A 58 9.68 -9.15 -1.71
CA ASN A 58 10.59 -9.96 -2.51
C ASN A 58 11.84 -10.33 -1.69
N ARG A 59 12.78 -11.01 -2.35
CA ARG A 59 14.08 -11.34 -1.74
C ARG A 59 14.85 -10.04 -1.38
N GLY A 60 15.35 -9.96 -0.13
CA GLY A 60 16.17 -8.84 0.33
C GLY A 60 15.40 -7.66 0.91
N LYS A 61 14.11 -7.82 1.23
CA LYS A 61 13.27 -6.79 1.84
C LYS A 61 12.83 -7.11 3.27
N SER A 62 13.61 -7.90 4.02
CA SER A 62 13.31 -8.26 5.42
C SER A 62 13.24 -7.06 6.36
N ILE A 63 13.89 -5.96 6.02
CA ILE A 63 13.84 -4.72 6.80
C ILE A 63 12.40 -4.20 7.05
N MET A 64 11.43 -4.55 6.17
CA MET A 64 10.03 -4.22 6.42
C MET A 64 9.41 -5.13 7.49
N GLU A 65 9.85 -6.38 7.54
CA GLU A 65 9.45 -7.34 8.58
C GLU A 65 10.00 -6.87 9.91
N ASP A 66 11.31 -6.59 9.97
CA ASP A 66 12.01 -6.09 11.17
C ASP A 66 11.38 -4.79 11.72
N HIS A 67 10.85 -3.92 10.85
CA HIS A 67 10.23 -2.66 11.27
C HIS A 67 8.93 -2.85 12.07
N PHE A 68 8.13 -3.85 11.73
CA PHE A 68 6.86 -4.14 12.40
C PHE A 68 6.96 -5.26 13.43
N ASP A 69 8.12 -5.89 13.58
CA ASP A 69 8.36 -6.88 14.60
C ASP A 69 8.81 -6.24 15.93
N ARG A 70 8.74 -7.02 17.00
CA ARG A 70 9.27 -6.62 18.31
C ARG A 70 10.80 -6.57 18.27
N ALA A 71 11.37 -5.59 18.95
CA ALA A 71 12.82 -5.42 19.09
C ALA A 71 13.24 -5.46 20.58
N PRO A 72 13.20 -6.63 21.26
CA PRO A 72 13.34 -6.74 22.72
C PRO A 72 14.61 -6.08 23.28
N GLU A 73 15.74 -6.21 22.59
CA GLU A 73 17.00 -5.58 23.05
C GLU A 73 16.95 -4.05 23.02
N LEU A 74 16.32 -3.47 21.97
CA LEU A 74 16.10 -2.03 21.86
C LEU A 74 15.13 -1.55 22.94
N GLU A 75 14.04 -2.28 23.11
CA GLU A 75 12.98 -1.99 24.07
C GLU A 75 13.52 -1.97 25.50
N GLU A 76 14.33 -2.95 25.88
CA GLU A 76 14.99 -3.01 27.20
C GLU A 76 15.93 -1.81 27.42
N ARG A 77 16.72 -1.43 26.41
CA ARG A 77 17.62 -0.26 26.48
C ARG A 77 16.84 1.05 26.62
N LEU A 78 15.72 1.20 25.94
CA LEU A 78 14.86 2.39 26.03
C LEU A 78 14.28 2.53 27.45
N LEU A 79 13.78 1.45 28.02
CA LEU A 79 13.28 1.43 29.41
C LEU A 79 14.39 1.76 30.40
N ALA A 80 15.56 1.12 30.28
CA ALA A 80 16.68 1.35 31.17
C ALA A 80 17.20 2.80 31.11
N SER A 81 17.06 3.47 29.95
CA SER A 81 17.43 4.89 29.78
C SER A 81 16.31 5.89 30.10
N GLY A 82 15.16 5.44 30.58
CA GLY A 82 14.01 6.27 30.94
C GLY A 82 13.24 6.87 29.75
N LYS A 83 13.50 6.42 28.53
CA LYS A 83 12.83 6.91 27.29
C LYS A 83 11.52 6.21 27.05
N LYS A 84 10.58 6.37 27.97
CA LYS A 84 9.31 5.63 27.96
C LYS A 84 8.45 5.94 26.75
N GLU A 85 8.36 7.20 26.31
CA GLU A 85 7.56 7.60 25.15
C GLU A 85 8.04 6.90 23.87
N VAL A 86 9.36 6.90 23.61
CA VAL A 86 9.95 6.22 22.45
C VAL A 86 9.77 4.70 22.57
N TYR A 87 9.87 4.15 23.77
CA TYR A 87 9.56 2.74 24.01
C TYR A 87 8.12 2.40 23.62
N ASP A 88 7.16 3.20 24.07
CA ASP A 88 5.74 2.99 23.76
C ASP A 88 5.49 3.08 22.24
N GLU A 89 6.13 4.01 21.54
CA GLU A 89 6.05 4.10 20.06
C GLU A 89 6.57 2.83 19.37
N VAL A 90 7.76 2.37 19.76
CA VAL A 90 8.39 1.17 19.15
C VAL A 90 7.55 -0.08 19.40
N VAL A 91 7.05 -0.26 20.61
CA VAL A 91 6.21 -1.41 20.96
C VAL A 91 4.87 -1.37 20.22
N ASN A 92 4.27 -0.19 20.08
CA ASN A 92 2.99 -0.04 19.40
C ASN A 92 3.06 -0.39 17.91
N LEU A 93 4.22 -0.23 17.25
CA LEU A 93 4.39 -0.64 15.84
C LEU A 93 4.07 -2.12 15.63
N ALA A 94 4.54 -2.99 16.51
CA ALA A 94 4.30 -4.43 16.43
C ALA A 94 2.83 -4.84 16.71
N HIS A 95 2.01 -3.91 17.19
CA HIS A 95 0.62 -4.16 17.55
C HIS A 95 -0.40 -3.39 16.70
N LEU A 96 0.04 -2.69 15.64
CA LEU A 96 -0.84 -1.91 14.77
C LEU A 96 -1.93 -2.76 14.10
N ALA A 97 -1.57 -3.92 13.57
CA ALA A 97 -2.46 -4.85 12.90
C ALA A 97 -1.85 -6.27 12.91
N ASN A 98 -2.62 -7.26 12.48
CA ASN A 98 -2.08 -8.59 12.16
C ASN A 98 -1.36 -8.54 10.81
N ILE A 99 -0.05 -8.34 10.80
CA ILE A 99 0.73 -8.21 9.58
C ILE A 99 1.31 -9.58 9.19
N THR A 100 1.04 -9.99 7.97
CA THR A 100 1.54 -11.22 7.36
C THR A 100 2.38 -10.87 6.14
N TYR A 101 3.42 -11.65 5.87
CA TYR A 101 4.31 -11.43 4.74
C TYR A 101 4.30 -12.62 3.78
N ILE A 102 4.30 -12.33 2.47
CA ILE A 102 4.49 -13.33 1.44
C ILE A 102 5.46 -12.81 0.38
N ARG A 103 6.26 -13.71 -0.17
CA ARG A 103 7.20 -13.34 -1.24
C ARG A 103 6.58 -13.54 -2.62
N GLN A 104 6.61 -12.50 -3.43
CA GLN A 104 6.49 -12.65 -4.86
C GLN A 104 7.80 -13.27 -5.40
N LYS A 105 7.77 -14.55 -5.71
CA LYS A 105 8.98 -15.30 -6.12
C LYS A 105 9.57 -14.81 -7.44
N GLU A 106 8.73 -14.30 -8.34
CA GLU A 106 9.08 -13.76 -9.64
C GLU A 106 8.40 -12.41 -9.83
N THR A 107 9.14 -11.39 -10.25
CA THR A 107 8.61 -10.04 -10.48
C THR A 107 7.87 -9.95 -11.82
N ARG A 108 6.64 -10.45 -11.86
CA ARG A 108 5.78 -10.50 -13.05
C ARG A 108 4.75 -9.36 -13.10
N GLY A 109 5.05 -8.26 -12.43
CA GLY A 109 4.20 -7.07 -12.38
C GLY A 109 3.20 -7.07 -11.23
N LEU A 110 2.44 -5.94 -11.14
CA LEU A 110 1.53 -5.63 -10.02
C LEU A 110 0.37 -6.64 -9.91
N GLY A 111 -0.28 -6.96 -11.02
CA GLY A 111 -1.39 -7.92 -11.02
C GLY A 111 -0.98 -9.30 -10.50
N HIS A 112 0.22 -9.77 -10.86
CA HIS A 112 0.76 -11.00 -10.32
C HIS A 112 1.08 -10.90 -8.83
N ALA A 113 1.61 -9.75 -8.36
CA ALA A 113 1.81 -9.53 -6.94
C ALA A 113 0.48 -9.69 -6.17
N ILE A 114 -0.57 -8.97 -6.59
CA ILE A 114 -1.89 -9.06 -5.96
C ILE A 114 -2.45 -10.50 -6.02
N SER A 115 -2.23 -11.23 -7.11
CA SER A 115 -2.68 -12.64 -7.22
C SER A 115 -2.02 -13.56 -6.20
N CYS A 116 -0.83 -13.23 -5.69
CA CYS A 116 -0.18 -13.98 -4.61
C CYS A 116 -0.98 -13.92 -3.29
N ALA A 117 -1.85 -12.92 -3.13
CA ALA A 117 -2.70 -12.77 -1.95
C ALA A 117 -3.90 -13.72 -1.91
N LYS A 118 -4.15 -14.51 -2.97
CA LYS A 118 -5.36 -15.33 -3.11
C LYS A 118 -5.68 -16.19 -1.88
N ALA A 119 -4.68 -16.86 -1.31
CA ALA A 119 -4.87 -17.71 -0.13
C ALA A 119 -5.22 -16.91 1.14
N PHE A 120 -4.70 -15.67 1.26
CA PHE A 120 -4.97 -14.78 2.38
C PHE A 120 -6.36 -14.16 2.30
N VAL A 121 -6.74 -13.67 1.14
CA VAL A 121 -8.03 -12.98 0.99
C VAL A 121 -9.22 -13.95 0.90
N GLY A 122 -9.03 -15.12 0.31
CA GLY A 122 -10.12 -16.07 0.06
C GLY A 122 -11.23 -15.43 -0.77
N ASP A 123 -12.47 -15.56 -0.30
CA ASP A 123 -13.67 -14.96 -0.91
C ASP A 123 -14.14 -13.68 -0.18
N GLU A 124 -13.23 -12.99 0.48
CA GLU A 124 -13.55 -11.77 1.21
C GLU A 124 -13.16 -10.52 0.40
N PRO A 125 -13.92 -9.41 0.55
CA PRO A 125 -13.49 -8.14 0.01
C PRO A 125 -12.24 -7.65 0.74
N PHE A 126 -11.34 -7.01 0.01
CA PHE A 126 -10.10 -6.49 0.55
C PHE A 126 -9.71 -5.17 -0.10
N ALA A 127 -8.95 -4.35 0.64
CA ALA A 127 -8.35 -3.14 0.12
C ALA A 127 -6.98 -3.44 -0.49
N VAL A 128 -6.57 -2.66 -1.49
CA VAL A 128 -5.21 -2.66 -2.03
C VAL A 128 -4.63 -1.27 -1.83
N LEU A 129 -3.54 -1.17 -1.08
CA LEU A 129 -2.80 0.08 -0.88
C LEU A 129 -1.40 -0.09 -1.47
N TYR A 130 -0.96 0.88 -2.27
CA TYR A 130 0.39 0.82 -2.83
C TYR A 130 1.42 1.26 -1.79
N GLY A 131 2.49 0.48 -1.66
CA GLY A 131 3.51 0.64 -0.61
C GLY A 131 4.32 1.94 -0.67
N ASP A 132 4.11 2.78 -1.67
CA ASP A 132 4.79 4.05 -1.90
C ASP A 132 3.83 5.22 -2.23
N ASP A 133 2.52 5.00 -2.15
CA ASP A 133 1.49 6.03 -2.39
C ASP A 133 0.92 6.49 -1.03
N VAL A 134 1.58 7.46 -0.42
CA VAL A 134 1.16 8.00 0.88
C VAL A 134 0.13 9.10 0.68
N ILE A 135 -1.05 8.93 1.25
CA ILE A 135 -2.13 9.91 1.24
C ILE A 135 -2.35 10.39 2.68
N LEU A 136 -2.15 11.68 2.89
CA LEU A 136 -2.33 12.32 4.20
C LEU A 136 -3.67 13.05 4.23
N GLY A 137 -4.43 12.85 5.31
CA GLY A 137 -5.72 13.48 5.53
C GLY A 137 -6.35 13.01 6.84
N GLU A 138 -7.30 13.79 7.34
CA GLU A 138 -8.07 13.43 8.54
C GLU A 138 -8.94 12.19 8.29
N ASP A 139 -9.58 12.15 7.11
CA ASP A 139 -10.39 11.01 6.66
C ASP A 139 -9.54 10.11 5.75
N PRO A 140 -9.17 8.90 6.19
CA PRO A 140 -8.33 7.99 5.42
C PRO A 140 -8.91 7.68 4.04
N ALA A 141 -8.11 7.79 2.98
CA ALA A 141 -8.57 7.48 1.62
C ALA A 141 -9.08 6.03 1.51
N CYS A 142 -8.41 5.09 2.15
CA CYS A 142 -8.86 3.70 2.27
C CYS A 142 -10.26 3.61 2.91
N GLY A 143 -10.53 4.39 3.95
CA GLY A 143 -11.84 4.48 4.60
C GLY A 143 -12.93 5.01 3.68
N GLN A 144 -12.61 6.03 2.88
CA GLN A 144 -13.53 6.58 1.87
C GLN A 144 -13.92 5.51 0.83
N LEU A 145 -12.93 4.76 0.32
CA LEU A 145 -13.17 3.69 -0.64
C LEU A 145 -13.98 2.52 -0.03
N ILE A 146 -13.75 2.20 1.24
CA ILE A 146 -14.54 1.18 1.95
C ILE A 146 -16.00 1.62 2.08
N ARG A 147 -16.26 2.90 2.40
CA ARG A 147 -17.64 3.41 2.44
C ARG A 147 -18.32 3.32 1.08
N ALA A 148 -17.62 3.70 0.02
CA ALA A 148 -18.13 3.59 -1.34
C ALA A 148 -18.41 2.13 -1.74
N TYR A 149 -17.56 1.18 -1.34
CA TYR A 149 -17.81 -0.25 -1.50
C TYR A 149 -19.08 -0.69 -0.74
N ASN A 150 -19.21 -0.27 0.51
CA ASN A 150 -20.36 -0.64 1.34
C ASN A 150 -21.69 -0.11 0.78
N GLU A 151 -21.66 1.01 0.07
CA GLU A 151 -22.85 1.59 -0.58
C GLU A 151 -23.20 0.87 -1.89
N THR A 152 -22.20 0.62 -2.73
CA THR A 152 -22.42 0.13 -4.09
C THR A 152 -22.33 -1.39 -4.24
N GLY A 153 -21.59 -2.08 -3.38
CA GLY A 153 -21.23 -3.48 -3.52
C GLY A 153 -20.30 -3.78 -4.71
N LYS A 154 -19.71 -2.75 -5.31
CA LYS A 154 -18.84 -2.86 -6.48
C LYS A 154 -17.38 -2.58 -6.11
N GLY A 155 -16.45 -3.07 -6.92
CA GLY A 155 -15.04 -2.68 -6.81
C GLY A 155 -14.90 -1.16 -6.98
N VAL A 156 -14.12 -0.53 -6.10
CA VAL A 156 -13.92 0.92 -6.06
C VAL A 156 -12.43 1.22 -6.23
N VAL A 157 -12.11 2.29 -6.94
CA VAL A 157 -10.74 2.79 -7.11
C VAL A 157 -10.69 4.29 -6.85
N GLY A 158 -9.69 4.72 -6.09
CA GLY A 158 -9.40 6.15 -5.90
C GLY A 158 -8.73 6.72 -7.14
N VAL A 159 -9.19 7.90 -7.57
CA VAL A 159 -8.66 8.62 -8.72
C VAL A 159 -8.42 10.08 -8.35
N LYS A 160 -7.54 10.74 -9.08
CA LYS A 160 -7.33 12.18 -8.98
C LYS A 160 -7.27 12.80 -10.36
N GLU A 161 -7.69 14.03 -10.45
CA GLU A 161 -7.48 14.84 -11.64
C GLU A 161 -6.01 15.25 -11.76
N VAL A 162 -5.48 15.18 -12.96
CA VAL A 162 -4.10 15.56 -13.27
C VAL A 162 -4.05 16.36 -14.57
N SER A 163 -2.99 17.16 -14.76
CA SER A 163 -2.79 17.91 -16.01
C SER A 163 -2.52 16.97 -17.20
N GLU A 164 -2.74 17.47 -18.41
CA GLU A 164 -2.45 16.75 -19.67
C GLU A 164 -0.99 16.29 -19.76
N GLU A 165 -0.06 17.06 -19.21
CA GLU A 165 1.36 16.69 -19.17
C GLU A 165 1.62 15.53 -18.16
N ALA A 166 0.94 15.55 -17.04
CA ALA A 166 1.11 14.55 -16.00
C ALA A 166 0.46 13.21 -16.36
N ILE A 167 -0.63 13.21 -17.15
CA ILE A 167 -1.38 11.98 -17.49
C ILE A 167 -0.52 10.92 -18.17
N GLN A 168 0.55 11.32 -18.86
CA GLN A 168 1.48 10.38 -19.51
C GLN A 168 2.19 9.44 -18.54
N ARG A 169 2.18 9.78 -17.25
CA ARG A 169 2.81 8.98 -16.16
C ARG A 169 1.80 8.09 -15.43
N TYR A 170 0.52 8.25 -15.73
CA TYR A 170 -0.59 7.58 -15.05
C TYR A 170 -1.43 6.77 -16.04
N SER A 171 -2.23 5.89 -15.48
CA SER A 171 -3.33 5.27 -16.23
C SER A 171 -4.51 6.23 -16.27
N SER A 172 -5.20 6.32 -17.39
CA SER A 172 -6.42 7.09 -17.49
C SER A 172 -7.66 6.20 -17.48
N LEU A 173 -8.73 6.72 -16.93
CA LEU A 173 -10.02 6.05 -16.87
C LEU A 173 -11.03 6.86 -17.68
N LYS A 174 -11.87 6.16 -18.45
CA LYS A 174 -13.10 6.75 -18.98
C LYS A 174 -14.17 6.62 -17.90
N VAL A 175 -14.67 7.75 -17.44
CA VAL A 175 -15.61 7.82 -16.34
C VAL A 175 -16.86 8.59 -16.74
N GLU A 176 -18.00 8.26 -16.12
CA GLU A 176 -19.27 8.96 -16.23
C GLU A 176 -19.67 9.43 -14.83
N PRO A 177 -20.07 10.70 -14.66
CA PRO A 177 -20.50 11.22 -13.36
C PRO A 177 -21.65 10.37 -12.79
N LEU A 178 -21.61 10.11 -11.48
CA LEU A 178 -22.67 9.42 -10.77
C LEU A 178 -23.37 10.38 -9.79
N HIS A 179 -22.67 10.84 -8.77
CA HIS A 179 -23.09 11.90 -7.84
C HIS A 179 -21.86 12.41 -7.09
N ASP A 180 -21.89 13.65 -6.65
CA ASP A 180 -20.81 14.34 -5.95
C ASP A 180 -19.46 14.16 -6.68
N ASN A 181 -18.49 13.56 -6.02
CA ASN A 181 -17.17 13.21 -6.57
C ASN A 181 -17.06 11.71 -6.97
N TRP A 182 -18.20 11.05 -7.19
CA TRP A 182 -18.25 9.65 -7.59
C TRP A 182 -18.53 9.52 -9.10
N PHE A 183 -17.85 8.54 -9.68
CA PHE A 183 -17.92 8.26 -11.11
C PHE A 183 -18.10 6.76 -11.34
N THR A 184 -18.80 6.41 -12.39
CA THR A 184 -18.80 5.04 -12.92
C THR A 184 -17.65 4.90 -13.91
N CYS A 185 -16.71 3.96 -13.64
CA CYS A 185 -15.65 3.64 -14.58
C CYS A 185 -16.17 2.68 -15.66
N THR A 186 -16.17 3.15 -16.91
CA THR A 186 -16.63 2.37 -18.06
C THR A 186 -15.47 1.73 -18.84
N LEU A 187 -14.25 2.27 -18.73
CA LEU A 187 -13.07 1.76 -19.41
C LEU A 187 -11.80 2.22 -18.69
N SER A 188 -10.84 1.30 -18.55
CA SER A 188 -9.47 1.63 -18.13
C SER A 188 -8.54 1.65 -19.34
N LEU A 189 -7.84 2.76 -19.55
CA LEU A 189 -6.97 3.00 -20.71
C LEU A 189 -5.48 2.76 -20.40
N ILE A 190 -5.17 1.92 -19.46
CA ILE A 190 -3.79 1.64 -19.00
C ILE A 190 -2.87 1.16 -20.15
N HIS A 191 -3.44 0.59 -21.19
CA HIS A 191 -2.69 0.03 -22.33
C HIS A 191 -2.78 0.83 -23.64
N ILE A 192 -3.60 1.89 -23.68
CA ILE A 192 -3.81 2.67 -24.91
C ILE A 192 -2.83 3.85 -25.00
N SER A 193 -2.26 4.28 -23.87
CA SER A 193 -1.29 5.37 -23.82
C SER A 193 0.17 4.94 -24.07
N GLU A 194 0.44 3.65 -24.26
CA GLU A 194 1.73 3.19 -24.80
C GLU A 194 1.66 3.06 -26.32
N PRO A 195 2.08 4.09 -27.07
CA PRO A 195 2.42 3.86 -28.46
C PRO A 195 3.64 2.93 -28.45
N THR A 196 3.40 1.67 -28.85
CA THR A 196 4.42 0.75 -29.42
C THR A 196 5.88 1.18 -29.20
N ARG A 197 6.40 1.09 -27.99
CA ARG A 197 7.84 0.99 -27.75
C ARG A 197 8.19 -0.45 -27.42
N ARG A 198 7.83 -1.36 -28.31
CA ARG A 198 8.55 -2.61 -28.49
C ARG A 198 9.39 -2.43 -29.75
N THR A 199 10.56 -1.84 -29.61
CA THR A 199 11.65 -2.12 -30.55
C THR A 199 11.99 -3.59 -30.35
N PRO A 200 11.84 -4.45 -31.35
CA PRO A 200 12.37 -5.79 -31.28
C PRO A 200 13.88 -5.69 -31.19
N ILE A 201 14.47 -6.36 -30.24
CA ILE A 201 15.87 -6.72 -30.19
C ILE A 201 16.05 -7.92 -31.12
#